data_668a531b431d1fa6778a601c8fc4c77f
#
_entry.id   668a531b431d1fa6778a601c8fc4c77f
#
_cell.length_a   1.000
_cell.length_b   1.000
_cell.length_c   1.000
_cell.angle_alpha   90.00
_cell.angle_beta   90.00
_cell.angle_gamma   90.00
#
_symmetry.space_group_name_H-M   'P 1'
#
loop_
_entity.id
_entity.type
_entity.pdbx_description
1 polymer ?
#
loop_
_entity_poly.entity_id
_entity_poly.type
_entity_poly.pdbx_seq_one_letter_code
_entity_poly.pdbx_strand_id
1 'polypeptide(L)'
;GSTVKLYNTDGVVIGEAVANAQGVATVHPTNSLPAGEITATSTPAGGKESAKSTHITITASPVTVKDGGVTGNDDTRLLVSRSEITVYPGDKIDVDVVAQATALEKFSVEKNPTAIKGVLPSGGYLGSSNGATINQRDAKYSGTVAMDQPAGTNSIVFHASNRDKPTKIYRELKVIVLETAKKYEPVAGTKVDIADSNGVSETEKNKIIEAVKSANPSLPANSQYSVDEKGNLTITYPDGSKDKIAAAYLVNPATPVVAPTVEIPYSNKATKEVYVYGGE
;
A
#
# COMPACT_ATOMS: atom_id res chain seq x y z
N GLY A 1 2.09 -4.45 -15.69
CA GLY A 1 2.41 -3.50 -15.10
C GLY A 1 2.83 -2.08 -15.51
N SER A 2 1.97 -1.29 -16.14
CA SER A 2 2.24 0.15 -16.32
C SER A 2 1.95 0.92 -15.03
N THR A 3 2.73 1.95 -14.73
CA THR A 3 2.44 2.88 -13.64
C THR A 3 1.39 3.88 -14.10
N VAL A 4 0.28 3.98 -13.36
CA VAL A 4 -0.79 4.95 -13.60
C VAL A 4 -0.71 6.05 -12.55
N LYS A 5 -0.70 7.30 -12.99
CA LYS A 5 -0.70 8.49 -12.11
C LYS A 5 -1.98 9.30 -12.33
N LEU A 6 -2.54 9.81 -11.24
CA LEU A 6 -3.63 10.79 -11.27
C LEU A 6 -3.08 12.18 -10.97
N TYR A 7 -3.57 13.16 -11.71
CA TYR A 7 -3.21 14.56 -11.57
C TYR A 7 -4.44 15.42 -11.24
N ASN A 8 -4.26 16.41 -10.38
CA ASN A 8 -5.26 17.45 -10.16
C ASN A 8 -5.21 18.52 -11.25
N THR A 9 -6.05 19.54 -11.15
CA THR A 9 -6.13 20.67 -12.09
C THR A 9 -4.81 21.44 -12.20
N ASP A 10 -4.00 21.50 -11.14
CA ASP A 10 -2.72 22.17 -11.10
C ASP A 10 -1.55 21.33 -11.66
N GLY A 11 -1.84 20.13 -12.15
CA GLY A 11 -0.85 19.20 -12.66
C GLY A 11 -0.03 18.49 -11.58
N VAL A 12 -0.51 18.49 -10.33
CA VAL A 12 0.13 17.80 -9.21
C VAL A 12 -0.37 16.35 -9.13
N VAL A 13 0.55 15.40 -8.96
CA VAL A 13 0.21 13.99 -8.76
C VAL A 13 -0.50 13.82 -7.41
N ILE A 14 -1.73 13.29 -7.45
CA ILE A 14 -2.57 13.06 -6.28
C ILE A 14 -2.76 11.59 -5.94
N GLY A 15 -2.22 10.70 -6.74
CA GLY A 15 -2.23 9.26 -6.51
C GLY A 15 -1.53 8.51 -7.63
N GLU A 16 -1.09 7.32 -7.31
CA GLU A 16 -0.34 6.47 -8.23
C GLU A 16 -0.61 4.99 -7.91
N ALA A 17 -0.70 4.14 -8.93
CA ALA A 17 -0.79 2.70 -8.79
C ALA A 17 -0.23 1.99 -10.01
N VAL A 18 0.16 0.73 -9.85
CA VAL A 18 0.57 -0.14 -10.96
C VAL A 18 -0.62 -0.93 -11.47
N ALA A 19 -0.79 -0.96 -12.79
CA ALA A 19 -1.84 -1.74 -13.44
C ALA A 19 -1.58 -3.24 -13.30
N ASN A 20 -2.64 -4.00 -13.04
CA ASN A 20 -2.63 -5.46 -12.97
C ASN A 20 -2.42 -6.10 -14.36
N ALA A 21 -2.44 -7.43 -14.41
CA ALA A 21 -2.26 -8.18 -15.66
C ALA A 21 -3.37 -7.90 -16.69
N GLN A 22 -4.55 -7.44 -16.25
CA GLN A 22 -5.68 -7.05 -17.11
C GLN A 22 -5.59 -5.57 -17.55
N GLY A 23 -4.52 -4.84 -17.15
CA GLY A 23 -4.34 -3.44 -17.47
C GLY A 23 -5.14 -2.48 -16.61
N VAL A 24 -5.71 -2.95 -15.48
CA VAL A 24 -6.51 -2.13 -14.56
C VAL A 24 -5.64 -1.67 -13.40
N ALA A 25 -5.64 -0.36 -13.12
CA ALA A 25 -5.03 0.23 -11.93
C ALA A 25 -6.11 0.81 -11.02
N THR A 26 -6.10 0.41 -9.74
CA THR A 26 -6.92 1.04 -8.71
C THR A 26 -6.06 2.04 -7.96
N VAL A 27 -6.31 3.32 -8.17
CA VAL A 27 -5.55 4.41 -7.54
C VAL A 27 -6.33 4.91 -6.34
N HIS A 28 -5.68 4.89 -5.18
CA HIS A 28 -6.20 5.50 -3.96
C HIS A 28 -5.48 6.83 -3.73
N PRO A 29 -6.15 7.97 -3.94
CA PRO A 29 -5.55 9.27 -3.66
C PRO A 29 -5.12 9.36 -2.19
N THR A 30 -3.95 9.94 -1.94
CA THR A 30 -3.41 10.10 -0.58
C THR A 30 -4.17 11.12 0.25
N ASN A 31 -4.86 12.04 -0.42
CA ASN A 31 -5.71 13.07 0.19
C ASN A 31 -7.10 13.03 -0.43
N SER A 32 -8.02 13.84 0.13
CA SER A 32 -9.29 14.11 -0.53
C SER A 32 -9.06 14.46 -1.98
N LEU A 33 -9.85 13.86 -2.87
CA LEU A 33 -9.91 14.36 -4.23
C LEU A 33 -10.34 15.83 -4.17
N PRO A 34 -9.52 16.78 -4.63
CA PRO A 34 -9.94 18.18 -4.70
C PRO A 34 -11.14 18.28 -5.65
N ALA A 35 -12.05 19.23 -5.36
CA ALA A 35 -13.03 19.61 -6.37
C ALA A 35 -12.30 20.12 -7.61
N GLY A 36 -12.76 19.75 -8.78
CA GLY A 36 -12.14 20.10 -10.04
C GLY A 36 -11.90 18.91 -10.95
N GLU A 37 -11.07 19.10 -11.96
CA GLU A 37 -10.81 18.09 -12.96
C GLU A 37 -9.60 17.24 -12.57
N ILE A 38 -9.72 15.93 -12.72
CA ILE A 38 -8.60 14.98 -12.62
C ILE A 38 -8.33 14.34 -13.97
N THR A 39 -7.07 14.09 -14.23
CA THR A 39 -6.57 13.36 -15.41
C THR A 39 -5.66 12.23 -14.99
N ALA A 40 -5.45 11.28 -15.88
CA ALA A 40 -4.57 10.15 -15.65
C ALA A 40 -3.52 10.02 -16.76
N THR A 41 -2.38 9.48 -16.40
CA THR A 41 -1.35 9.03 -17.35
C THR A 41 -1.00 7.58 -17.09
N SER A 42 -0.37 6.94 -18.06
CA SER A 42 0.16 5.59 -17.95
C SER A 42 1.59 5.56 -18.46
N THR A 43 2.49 4.94 -17.70
CA THR A 43 3.90 4.78 -18.06
C THR A 43 4.23 3.29 -18.07
N PRO A 44 4.49 2.68 -19.24
CA PRO A 44 4.97 1.30 -19.30
C PRO A 44 6.35 1.18 -18.65
N ALA A 45 6.69 0.00 -18.13
CA ALA A 45 8.02 -0.26 -17.59
C ALA A 45 9.10 0.05 -18.66
N GLY A 46 10.03 0.97 -18.33
CA GLY A 46 11.08 1.43 -19.26
C GLY A 46 10.59 2.30 -20.42
N GLY A 47 9.33 2.67 -20.46
CA GLY A 47 8.72 3.52 -21.48
C GLY A 47 8.56 4.98 -21.07
N LYS A 48 7.94 5.74 -21.97
CA LYS A 48 7.58 7.14 -21.71
C LYS A 48 6.16 7.24 -21.16
N GLU A 49 5.94 8.25 -20.33
CA GLU A 49 4.61 8.62 -19.85
C GLU A 49 3.70 9.02 -21.02
N SER A 50 2.46 8.53 -21.01
CA SER A 50 1.46 8.90 -22.01
C SER A 50 1.03 10.36 -21.90
N ALA A 51 0.32 10.84 -22.92
CA ALA A 51 -0.48 12.06 -22.77
C ALA A 51 -1.54 11.85 -21.67
N LYS A 52 -2.03 12.97 -21.09
CA LYS A 52 -3.11 12.93 -20.10
C LYS A 52 -4.42 12.43 -20.74
N SER A 53 -5.16 11.63 -19.99
CA SER A 53 -6.51 11.18 -20.38
C SER A 53 -7.49 12.36 -20.50
N THR A 54 -8.67 12.09 -21.05
CA THR A 54 -9.82 12.97 -20.82
C THR A 54 -10.05 13.13 -19.31
N HIS A 55 -10.48 14.34 -18.91
CA HIS A 55 -10.68 14.65 -17.50
C HIS A 55 -12.03 14.09 -16.98
N ILE A 56 -12.06 13.86 -15.67
CA ILE A 56 -13.26 13.58 -14.90
C ILE A 56 -13.43 14.73 -13.92
N THR A 57 -14.62 15.31 -13.87
CA THR A 57 -14.92 16.38 -12.92
C THR A 57 -15.29 15.78 -11.56
N ILE A 58 -14.55 16.17 -10.53
CA ILE A 58 -14.87 15.85 -9.14
C ILE A 58 -15.69 17.00 -8.56
N THR A 59 -16.94 16.72 -8.19
CA THR A 59 -17.74 17.67 -7.43
C THR A 59 -17.36 17.58 -5.95
N ALA A 60 -17.25 18.74 -5.29
CA ALA A 60 -17.02 18.76 -3.86
C ALA A 60 -18.14 17.96 -3.17
N SER A 61 -17.74 16.91 -2.46
CA SER A 61 -18.69 16.20 -1.60
C SER A 61 -19.04 17.13 -0.44
N PRO A 62 -20.30 17.47 -0.23
CA PRO A 62 -20.65 18.18 1.00
C PRO A 62 -20.25 17.30 2.17
N VAL A 63 -19.56 17.87 3.15
CA VAL A 63 -19.24 17.19 4.41
C VAL A 63 -20.57 16.80 5.04
N THR A 64 -20.93 15.52 4.98
CA THR A 64 -22.15 15.03 5.60
C THR A 64 -21.94 15.01 7.11
N VAL A 65 -22.44 16.04 7.75
CA VAL A 65 -22.45 16.18 9.20
C VAL A 65 -23.54 15.24 9.73
N LYS A 66 -23.14 14.08 10.28
CA LYS A 66 -24.06 13.30 11.11
C LYS A 66 -24.22 14.03 12.44
N ASP A 67 -25.37 14.68 12.62
CA ASP A 67 -25.69 15.32 13.89
C ASP A 67 -25.88 14.28 14.99
N GLY A 68 -24.95 14.23 15.92
CA GLY A 68 -25.14 13.61 17.22
C GLY A 68 -25.86 14.56 18.17
N GLY A 69 -27.05 15.01 17.80
CA GLY A 69 -27.94 15.74 18.72
C GLY A 69 -27.53 17.18 19.01
N VAL A 70 -27.63 18.08 18.03
CA VAL A 70 -27.77 19.52 18.31
C VAL A 70 -29.15 19.74 18.86
N THR A 71 -29.27 20.08 20.14
CA THR A 71 -30.54 20.45 20.73
C THR A 71 -30.66 21.98 20.80
N GLY A 72 -31.60 22.57 20.03
CA GLY A 72 -31.91 23.97 20.08
C GLY A 72 -31.20 24.82 19.01
N ASN A 73 -31.26 26.16 19.17
CA ASN A 73 -30.67 27.17 18.28
C ASN A 73 -29.15 27.32 18.49
N ASP A 74 -28.48 26.25 18.85
CA ASP A 74 -27.04 26.23 19.10
C ASP A 74 -26.28 26.13 17.76
N ASP A 75 -25.37 27.04 17.55
CA ASP A 75 -24.52 27.13 16.36
C ASP A 75 -23.19 26.33 16.46
N THR A 76 -23.09 25.46 17.45
CA THR A 76 -21.91 24.60 17.62
C THR A 76 -21.77 23.65 16.45
N ARG A 77 -20.61 23.69 15.79
CA ARG A 77 -20.31 22.89 14.61
C ARG A 77 -18.97 22.20 14.74
N LEU A 78 -18.90 20.98 14.25
CA LEU A 78 -17.66 20.22 14.11
C LEU A 78 -17.59 19.70 12.69
N LEU A 79 -16.63 20.22 11.93
CA LEU A 79 -16.43 19.92 10.51
C LEU A 79 -15.17 19.08 10.37
N VAL A 80 -15.28 17.95 9.72
CA VAL A 80 -14.16 17.08 9.31
C VAL A 80 -14.18 17.01 7.80
N SER A 81 -13.06 17.35 7.15
CA SER A 81 -13.01 17.47 5.68
C SER A 81 -13.27 16.15 4.95
N ARG A 82 -13.15 15.03 5.64
CA ARG A 82 -13.46 13.68 5.13
C ARG A 82 -14.13 12.86 6.22
N SER A 83 -15.14 12.10 5.84
CA SER A 83 -15.78 11.13 6.74
C SER A 83 -15.16 9.73 6.63
N GLU A 84 -14.61 9.41 5.49
CA GLU A 84 -13.97 8.12 5.20
C GLU A 84 -12.80 8.31 4.23
N ILE A 85 -11.69 7.67 4.52
CA ILE A 85 -10.52 7.59 3.63
C ILE A 85 -10.01 6.16 3.57
N THR A 86 -9.49 5.79 2.41
CA THR A 86 -8.83 4.51 2.18
C THR A 86 -7.38 4.78 1.79
N VAL A 87 -6.45 4.16 2.49
CA VAL A 87 -5.01 4.40 2.36
C VAL A 87 -4.21 3.11 2.40
N TYR A 88 -3.00 3.18 1.86
CA TYR A 88 -1.95 2.18 2.08
C TYR A 88 -0.91 2.69 3.07
N PRO A 89 -0.15 1.79 3.73
CA PRO A 89 1.07 2.18 4.41
C PRO A 89 1.98 2.99 3.47
N GLY A 90 2.54 4.09 3.97
CA GLY A 90 3.32 5.04 3.18
C GLY A 90 2.53 6.20 2.58
N ASP A 91 1.21 6.14 2.55
CA ASP A 91 0.37 7.23 2.06
C ASP A 91 0.30 8.38 3.05
N LYS A 92 0.07 9.59 2.54
CA LYS A 92 -0.17 10.78 3.35
C LYS A 92 -1.65 10.93 3.69
N ILE A 93 -1.93 11.30 4.93
CA ILE A 93 -3.24 11.74 5.40
C ILE A 93 -3.15 13.22 5.74
N ASP A 94 -4.08 14.02 5.21
CA ASP A 94 -4.21 15.44 5.52
C ASP A 94 -5.71 15.79 5.62
N VAL A 95 -6.24 15.69 6.83
CA VAL A 95 -7.65 15.94 7.13
C VAL A 95 -7.75 17.19 7.96
N ASP A 96 -8.58 18.16 7.49
CA ASP A 96 -8.90 19.37 8.20
C ASP A 96 -10.05 19.10 9.18
N VAL A 97 -9.89 19.61 10.39
CA VAL A 97 -10.89 19.51 11.45
C VAL A 97 -11.12 20.90 12.01
N VAL A 98 -12.36 21.39 11.95
CA VAL A 98 -12.71 22.74 12.37
C VAL A 98 -13.88 22.69 13.35
N ALA A 99 -13.72 23.36 14.48
CA ALA A 99 -14.78 23.55 15.45
C ALA A 99 -15.21 25.02 15.51
N GLN A 100 -16.51 25.26 15.52
CA GLN A 100 -17.13 26.60 15.63
C GLN A 100 -18.25 26.58 16.67
N ALA A 101 -18.33 27.61 17.47
CA ALA A 101 -19.42 27.82 18.43
C ALA A 101 -19.46 29.27 18.91
N THR A 102 -20.54 29.67 19.58
CA THR A 102 -20.58 30.96 20.30
C THR A 102 -19.52 31.04 21.38
N ALA A 103 -19.22 29.92 22.05
CA ALA A 103 -18.14 29.81 23.05
C ALA A 103 -17.64 28.35 23.11
N LEU A 104 -16.63 28.00 22.35
CA LEU A 104 -16.01 26.67 22.42
C LEU A 104 -15.43 26.42 23.81
N GLU A 105 -15.71 25.25 24.37
CA GLU A 105 -15.10 24.79 25.62
C GLU A 105 -14.01 23.76 25.38
N LYS A 106 -14.34 22.70 24.65
CA LYS A 106 -13.41 21.62 24.34
C LYS A 106 -13.44 21.31 22.84
N PHE A 107 -12.28 21.04 22.28
CA PHE A 107 -12.12 20.56 20.91
C PHE A 107 -10.97 19.56 20.88
N SER A 108 -11.28 18.30 20.67
CA SER A 108 -10.31 17.22 20.86
C SER A 108 -10.52 16.04 19.94
N VAL A 109 -9.52 15.17 19.86
CA VAL A 109 -9.70 13.81 19.36
C VAL A 109 -10.09 12.94 20.55
N GLU A 110 -11.34 12.52 20.57
CA GLU A 110 -11.95 11.80 21.71
C GLU A 110 -11.58 10.33 21.74
N LYS A 111 -11.46 9.71 20.56
CA LYS A 111 -11.13 8.27 20.46
C LYS A 111 -10.04 8.03 19.42
N ASN A 112 -9.15 7.12 19.77
CA ASN A 112 -8.15 6.54 18.90
C ASN A 112 -7.21 7.54 18.21
N PRO A 113 -6.70 8.58 18.89
CA PRO A 113 -5.84 9.59 18.27
C PRO A 113 -4.54 9.01 17.68
N THR A 114 -4.09 7.87 18.16
CA THR A 114 -2.84 7.20 17.75
C THR A 114 -3.08 5.88 17.02
N ALA A 115 -4.30 5.62 16.55
CA ALA A 115 -4.65 4.37 15.86
C ALA A 115 -3.86 4.15 14.57
N ILE A 116 -3.51 5.23 13.88
CA ILE A 116 -2.72 5.19 12.65
C ILE A 116 -1.30 5.66 12.97
N LYS A 117 -0.35 4.76 12.93
CA LYS A 117 1.06 5.08 13.15
C LYS A 117 1.55 6.11 12.14
N GLY A 118 2.21 7.16 12.62
CA GLY A 118 2.72 8.25 11.80
C GLY A 118 1.72 9.37 11.50
N VAL A 119 0.46 9.24 11.91
CA VAL A 119 -0.59 10.25 11.74
C VAL A 119 -1.05 10.73 13.09
N LEU A 120 -1.00 12.04 13.32
CA LEU A 120 -1.26 12.66 14.61
C LEU A 120 -2.18 13.87 14.50
N PRO A 121 -2.97 14.12 15.55
CA PRO A 121 -3.66 15.40 15.71
C PRO A 121 -2.66 16.55 15.84
N SER A 122 -2.95 17.69 15.23
CA SER A 122 -2.15 18.90 15.32
C SER A 122 -3.00 20.16 15.16
N GLY A 123 -2.50 21.30 15.58
CA GLY A 123 -3.15 22.60 15.43
C GLY A 123 -4.04 22.97 16.62
N GLY A 124 -5.19 23.57 16.33
CA GLY A 124 -6.02 24.32 17.27
C GLY A 124 -6.87 23.52 18.24
N TYR A 125 -6.54 22.26 18.54
CA TYR A 125 -7.26 21.51 19.57
C TYR A 125 -7.20 22.22 20.94
N LEU A 126 -8.23 22.04 21.74
CA LEU A 126 -8.49 22.78 22.95
C LEU A 126 -8.96 21.83 24.06
N GLY A 127 -8.20 21.77 25.16
CA GLY A 127 -8.57 20.96 26.32
C GLY A 127 -9.65 21.63 27.18
N SER A 128 -9.60 22.97 27.30
CA SER A 128 -10.57 23.83 27.98
C SER A 128 -10.44 25.26 27.46
N SER A 129 -11.55 26.00 27.43
CA SER A 129 -11.55 27.44 27.13
C SER A 129 -10.88 28.28 28.21
N ASN A 130 -10.76 27.79 29.45
CA ASN A 130 -10.31 28.53 30.62
C ASN A 130 -11.04 29.88 30.79
N GLY A 131 -12.34 29.94 30.47
CA GLY A 131 -13.17 31.13 30.56
C GLY A 131 -13.07 32.07 29.35
N ALA A 132 -12.20 31.80 28.38
CA ALA A 132 -12.10 32.62 27.18
C ALA A 132 -13.29 32.38 26.25
N THR A 133 -13.69 33.40 25.48
CA THR A 133 -14.69 33.28 24.42
C THR A 133 -13.95 32.96 23.11
N ILE A 134 -14.06 31.71 22.67
CA ILE A 134 -13.41 31.20 21.47
C ILE A 134 -14.49 30.76 20.48
N ASN A 135 -14.53 31.39 19.31
CA ASN A 135 -15.58 31.14 18.33
C ASN A 135 -15.20 30.08 17.27
N GLN A 136 -13.90 29.91 17.03
CA GLN A 136 -13.40 28.95 16.04
C GLN A 136 -12.01 28.46 16.38
N ARG A 137 -11.76 27.20 16.11
CA ARG A 137 -10.44 26.59 16.09
C ARG A 137 -10.28 25.71 14.86
N ASP A 138 -9.13 25.83 14.22
CA ASP A 138 -8.73 25.04 13.07
C ASP A 138 -7.65 24.05 13.51
N ALA A 139 -7.85 22.79 13.21
CA ALA A 139 -6.92 21.71 13.51
C ALA A 139 -6.79 20.77 12.32
N LYS A 140 -5.87 19.86 12.46
CA LYS A 140 -5.59 18.81 11.47
C LYS A 140 -5.47 17.45 12.12
N TYR A 141 -5.71 16.43 11.32
CA TYR A 141 -5.31 15.06 11.57
C TYR A 141 -4.48 14.62 10.35
N SER A 142 -3.16 14.58 10.48
CA SER A 142 -2.25 14.50 9.34
C SER A 142 -0.96 13.77 9.65
N GLY A 143 -0.32 13.29 8.61
CA GLY A 143 0.95 12.61 8.65
C GLY A 143 1.10 11.59 7.53
N THR A 144 2.15 10.80 7.60
CA THR A 144 2.39 9.68 6.69
C THR A 144 2.12 8.37 7.41
N VAL A 145 1.25 7.55 6.84
CA VAL A 145 0.95 6.22 7.40
C VAL A 145 2.24 5.41 7.43
N ALA A 146 2.63 4.95 8.61
CA ALA A 146 3.84 4.14 8.75
C ALA A 146 3.79 2.88 7.91
N MET A 147 4.94 2.44 7.39
CA MET A 147 5.02 1.25 6.54
C MET A 147 4.58 -0.03 7.23
N ASP A 148 4.68 -0.08 8.56
CA ASP A 148 4.29 -1.21 9.40
C ASP A 148 2.87 -1.09 9.97
N GLN A 149 2.09 -0.09 9.55
CA GLN A 149 0.70 0.04 9.98
C GLN A 149 -0.10 -1.17 9.50
N PRO A 150 -0.72 -1.94 10.40
CA PRO A 150 -1.55 -3.09 10.02
C PRO A 150 -2.77 -2.67 9.20
N ALA A 151 -3.18 -3.51 8.26
CA ALA A 151 -4.43 -3.34 7.54
C ALA A 151 -5.63 -3.47 8.48
N GLY A 152 -6.68 -2.75 8.17
CA GLY A 152 -7.93 -2.79 8.93
C GLY A 152 -8.67 -1.47 8.88
N THR A 153 -9.85 -1.46 9.49
CA THR A 153 -10.69 -0.27 9.61
C THR A 153 -10.50 0.36 10.98
N ASN A 154 -10.20 1.65 10.98
CA ASN A 154 -9.95 2.44 12.21
C ASN A 154 -10.96 3.57 12.27
N SER A 155 -11.51 3.79 13.46
CA SER A 155 -12.47 4.87 13.74
C SER A 155 -11.77 5.92 14.61
N ILE A 156 -11.62 7.13 14.07
CA ILE A 156 -11.09 8.29 14.80
C ILE A 156 -12.27 9.19 15.11
N VAL A 157 -12.48 9.50 16.37
CA VAL A 157 -13.64 10.31 16.78
C VAL A 157 -13.18 11.66 17.32
N PHE A 158 -13.67 12.73 16.70
CA PHE A 158 -13.46 14.11 17.11
C PHE A 158 -14.62 14.59 17.97
N HIS A 159 -14.36 15.55 18.84
CA HIS A 159 -15.32 16.10 19.77
C HIS A 159 -15.21 17.62 19.84
N ALA A 160 -16.33 18.29 19.90
CA ALA A 160 -16.42 19.71 20.25
C ALA A 160 -17.57 19.94 21.23
N SER A 161 -17.39 20.88 22.14
CA SER A 161 -18.43 21.32 23.08
C SER A 161 -18.47 22.84 23.21
N ASN A 162 -19.66 23.34 23.59
CA ASN A 162 -19.91 24.75 23.84
C ASN A 162 -20.01 24.99 25.36
N ARG A 163 -19.28 25.99 25.85
CA ARG A 163 -19.26 26.35 27.27
C ARG A 163 -20.61 26.77 27.81
N ASP A 164 -21.34 27.56 27.02
CA ASP A 164 -22.58 28.22 27.44
C ASP A 164 -23.85 27.43 27.00
N LYS A 165 -23.64 26.30 26.34
CA LYS A 165 -24.71 25.46 25.82
C LYS A 165 -24.43 23.98 26.17
N PRO A 166 -25.46 23.15 26.33
CA PRO A 166 -25.28 21.73 26.64
C PRO A 166 -24.85 20.88 25.43
N THR A 167 -24.42 21.50 24.34
CA THR A 167 -24.09 20.81 23.09
C THR A 167 -22.74 20.12 23.19
N LYS A 168 -22.75 18.83 22.84
CA LYS A 168 -21.56 18.01 22.61
C LYS A 168 -21.72 17.34 21.24
N ILE A 169 -20.76 17.58 20.35
CA ILE A 169 -20.79 17.03 19.00
C ILE A 169 -19.62 16.07 18.83
N TYR A 170 -19.91 14.94 18.18
CA TYR A 170 -18.92 13.94 17.82
C TYR A 170 -18.94 13.70 16.31
N ARG A 171 -17.77 13.57 15.70
CA ARG A 171 -17.60 13.22 14.29
C ARG A 171 -16.61 12.10 14.17
N GLU A 172 -16.93 11.12 13.34
CA GLU A 172 -16.08 10.00 13.02
C GLU A 172 -15.37 10.25 11.69
N LEU A 173 -14.07 9.99 11.69
CA LEU A 173 -13.28 9.73 10.49
C LEU A 173 -12.99 8.23 10.46
N LYS A 174 -13.49 7.55 9.44
CA LYS A 174 -13.20 6.15 9.19
C LYS A 174 -11.97 6.06 8.30
N VAL A 175 -10.90 5.44 8.79
CA VAL A 175 -9.66 5.21 8.04
C VAL A 175 -9.54 3.73 7.73
N ILE A 176 -9.65 3.38 6.47
CA ILE A 176 -9.46 2.03 5.98
C ILE A 176 -8.03 1.91 5.49
N VAL A 177 -7.23 1.10 6.17
CA VAL A 177 -5.86 0.79 5.75
C VAL A 177 -5.88 -0.53 5.00
N LEU A 178 -5.44 -0.50 3.76
CA LEU A 178 -5.32 -1.68 2.91
C LEU A 178 -3.96 -2.35 3.11
N GLU A 179 -3.90 -3.64 2.84
CA GLU A 179 -2.65 -4.40 2.82
C GLU A 179 -1.70 -3.89 1.73
N THR A 180 -0.42 -3.73 2.05
CA THR A 180 0.62 -3.36 1.09
C THR A 180 0.66 -4.31 -0.11
N ALA A 181 0.42 -5.61 0.10
CA ALA A 181 0.35 -6.60 -0.97
C ALA A 181 -0.72 -6.29 -2.03
N LYS A 182 -1.78 -5.57 -1.68
CA LYS A 182 -2.80 -5.15 -2.65
C LYS A 182 -2.36 -3.99 -3.56
N LYS A 183 -1.33 -3.26 -3.16
CA LYS A 183 -0.77 -2.15 -3.92
C LYS A 183 0.18 -2.62 -5.02
N TYR A 184 0.90 -3.72 -4.80
CA TYR A 184 1.96 -4.19 -5.68
C TYR A 184 1.59 -5.51 -6.35
N GLU A 185 2.06 -5.69 -7.58
CA GLU A 185 2.05 -6.97 -8.31
C GLU A 185 3.49 -7.30 -8.73
N PRO A 186 4.27 -7.96 -7.88
CA PRO A 186 5.65 -8.30 -8.19
C PRO A 186 5.76 -9.20 -9.41
N VAL A 187 6.78 -8.95 -10.23
CA VAL A 187 7.12 -9.77 -11.40
C VAL A 187 8.34 -10.63 -11.10
N ALA A 188 8.44 -11.76 -11.79
CA ALA A 188 9.44 -12.79 -11.49
C ALA A 188 10.89 -12.39 -11.84
N GLY A 189 11.11 -11.55 -12.84
CA GLY A 189 12.45 -11.26 -13.34
C GLY A 189 13.06 -12.40 -14.16
N THR A 190 14.39 -12.43 -14.27
CA THR A 190 15.11 -13.45 -15.02
C THR A 190 15.10 -14.78 -14.27
N LYS A 191 14.75 -15.86 -14.97
CA LYS A 191 14.75 -17.20 -14.38
C LYS A 191 16.18 -17.65 -14.03
N VAL A 192 16.29 -18.40 -12.94
CA VAL A 192 17.53 -18.99 -12.45
C VAL A 192 17.56 -20.46 -12.81
N ASP A 193 18.67 -20.93 -13.37
CA ASP A 193 18.91 -22.34 -13.63
C ASP A 193 19.16 -23.07 -12.32
N ILE A 194 18.44 -24.17 -12.08
CA ILE A 194 18.64 -25.02 -10.91
C ILE A 194 19.43 -26.29 -11.31
N ALA A 195 20.35 -26.70 -10.45
CA ALA A 195 21.20 -27.85 -10.73
C ALA A 195 20.58 -29.19 -10.34
N ASP A 196 19.69 -29.20 -9.33
CA ASP A 196 19.05 -30.41 -8.80
C ASP A 196 17.53 -30.31 -8.91
N SER A 197 16.92 -31.30 -9.55
CA SER A 197 15.44 -31.39 -9.65
C SER A 197 14.74 -31.64 -8.31
N ASN A 198 15.48 -32.08 -7.29
CA ASN A 198 14.93 -32.38 -5.97
C ASN A 198 14.86 -31.18 -5.03
N GLY A 199 15.52 -30.08 -5.36
CA GLY A 199 15.46 -28.87 -4.54
C GLY A 199 16.37 -27.75 -5.02
N VAL A 200 16.09 -26.56 -4.50
CA VAL A 200 16.83 -25.34 -4.79
C VAL A 200 17.85 -25.09 -3.70
N SER A 201 19.11 -24.96 -4.08
CA SER A 201 20.21 -24.69 -3.15
C SER A 201 20.12 -23.27 -2.59
N GLU A 202 20.78 -23.00 -1.45
CA GLU A 202 20.83 -21.66 -0.85
C GLU A 202 21.42 -20.60 -1.80
N THR A 203 22.43 -20.98 -2.59
CA THR A 203 23.00 -20.08 -3.61
C THR A 203 21.97 -19.72 -4.68
N GLU A 204 21.21 -20.70 -5.15
CA GLU A 204 20.15 -20.49 -6.15
C GLU A 204 18.98 -19.69 -5.57
N LYS A 205 18.57 -19.95 -4.31
CA LYS A 205 17.58 -19.13 -3.60
C LYS A 205 17.99 -17.66 -3.57
N ASN A 206 19.24 -17.36 -3.25
CA ASN A 206 19.76 -16.00 -3.25
C ASN A 206 19.73 -15.36 -4.63
N LYS A 207 20.06 -16.09 -5.69
CA LYS A 207 19.98 -15.61 -7.08
C LYS A 207 18.53 -15.29 -7.47
N ILE A 208 17.59 -16.13 -7.06
CA ILE A 208 16.14 -15.90 -7.29
C ILE A 208 15.71 -14.60 -6.61
N ILE A 209 16.09 -14.40 -5.36
CA ILE A 209 15.77 -13.18 -4.59
C ILE A 209 16.34 -11.95 -5.29
N GLU A 210 17.60 -11.99 -5.70
CA GLU A 210 18.23 -10.85 -6.39
C GLU A 210 17.59 -10.56 -7.76
N ALA A 211 17.21 -11.58 -8.51
CA ALA A 211 16.49 -11.41 -9.77
C ALA A 211 15.13 -10.73 -9.57
N VAL A 212 14.38 -11.15 -8.55
CA VAL A 212 13.07 -10.53 -8.21
C VAL A 212 13.25 -9.10 -7.71
N LYS A 213 14.20 -8.83 -6.83
CA LYS A 213 14.50 -7.46 -6.37
C LYS A 213 14.85 -6.54 -7.54
N SER A 214 15.69 -6.98 -8.45
CA SER A 214 16.10 -6.21 -9.63
C SER A 214 14.94 -5.91 -10.56
N ALA A 215 13.98 -6.83 -10.69
CA ALA A 215 12.79 -6.66 -11.51
C ALA A 215 11.72 -5.78 -10.86
N ASN A 216 11.82 -5.54 -9.54
CA ASN A 216 10.81 -4.83 -8.75
C ASN A 216 11.44 -3.72 -7.88
N PRO A 217 12.05 -2.70 -8.48
CA PRO A 217 12.79 -1.67 -7.72
C PRO A 217 11.89 -0.76 -6.88
N SER A 218 10.58 -0.75 -7.14
CA SER A 218 9.61 0.09 -6.44
C SER A 218 9.02 -0.56 -5.17
N LEU A 219 9.33 -1.82 -4.89
CA LEU A 219 8.85 -2.46 -3.67
C LEU A 219 9.45 -1.80 -2.41
N PRO A 220 8.72 -1.80 -1.29
CA PRO A 220 9.21 -1.22 -0.05
C PRO A 220 10.58 -1.78 0.36
N ALA A 221 11.50 -0.88 0.74
CA ALA A 221 12.90 -1.23 1.01
C ALA A 221 13.10 -2.26 2.13
N ASN A 222 12.21 -2.29 3.12
CA ASN A 222 12.25 -3.20 4.27
C ASN A 222 11.44 -4.49 4.06
N SER A 223 11.12 -4.83 2.83
CA SER A 223 10.48 -6.10 2.50
C SER A 223 11.41 -7.27 2.74
N GLN A 224 10.86 -8.37 3.24
CA GLN A 224 11.57 -9.62 3.49
C GLN A 224 11.30 -10.60 2.36
N TYR A 225 12.32 -11.34 1.93
CA TYR A 225 12.21 -12.30 0.84
C TYR A 225 12.62 -13.67 1.35
N SER A 226 11.84 -14.69 1.01
CA SER A 226 12.18 -16.07 1.30
C SER A 226 11.84 -16.97 0.10
N VAL A 227 12.64 -18.00 -0.11
CA VAL A 227 12.43 -19.01 -1.15
C VAL A 227 12.41 -20.37 -0.48
N ASP A 228 11.38 -21.15 -0.75
CA ASP A 228 11.28 -22.51 -0.23
C ASP A 228 12.15 -23.51 -1.03
N GLU A 229 12.20 -24.76 -0.57
CA GLU A 229 12.99 -25.81 -1.23
C GLU A 229 12.52 -26.13 -2.65
N LYS A 230 11.29 -25.80 -3.00
CA LYS A 230 10.71 -25.99 -4.33
C LYS A 230 10.95 -24.80 -5.26
N GLY A 231 11.50 -23.70 -4.74
CA GLY A 231 11.76 -22.48 -5.49
C GLY A 231 10.61 -21.47 -5.50
N ASN A 232 9.57 -21.64 -4.68
CA ASN A 232 8.51 -20.65 -4.53
C ASN A 232 9.01 -19.49 -3.66
N LEU A 233 8.80 -18.28 -4.12
CA LEU A 233 9.21 -17.08 -3.41
C LEU A 233 8.03 -16.46 -2.66
N THR A 234 8.30 -16.01 -1.44
CA THR A 234 7.39 -15.19 -0.64
C THR A 234 8.03 -13.85 -0.34
N ILE A 235 7.31 -12.76 -0.61
CA ILE A 235 7.66 -11.41 -0.22
C ILE A 235 6.78 -11.04 0.96
N THR A 236 7.38 -10.66 2.08
CA THR A 236 6.66 -10.17 3.26
C THR A 236 6.95 -8.68 3.42
N TYR A 237 5.91 -7.86 3.32
CA TYR A 237 5.99 -6.42 3.45
C TYR A 237 6.06 -5.98 4.92
N PRO A 238 6.49 -4.74 5.21
CA PRO A 238 6.59 -4.24 6.59
C PRO A 238 5.31 -4.30 7.41
N ASP A 239 4.14 -4.25 6.77
CA ASP A 239 2.82 -4.41 7.40
C ASP A 239 2.42 -5.87 7.66
N GLY A 240 3.28 -6.82 7.27
CA GLY A 240 3.04 -8.25 7.41
C GLY A 240 2.26 -8.90 6.27
N SER A 241 1.73 -8.12 5.33
CA SER A 241 1.07 -8.65 4.13
C SER A 241 2.09 -9.30 3.19
N LYS A 242 1.63 -10.23 2.34
CA LYS A 242 2.52 -11.08 1.55
C LYS A 242 2.09 -11.20 0.10
N ASP A 243 3.09 -11.27 -0.77
CA ASP A 243 2.94 -11.74 -2.14
C ASP A 243 3.76 -13.02 -2.35
N LYS A 244 3.30 -13.84 -3.28
CA LYS A 244 3.97 -15.09 -3.63
C LYS A 244 4.15 -15.19 -5.14
N ILE A 245 5.32 -15.71 -5.55
CA ILE A 245 5.61 -16.02 -6.94
C ILE A 245 5.96 -17.51 -7.00
N ALA A 246 5.23 -18.25 -7.85
CA ALA A 246 5.46 -19.69 -8.00
C ALA A 246 6.79 -19.99 -8.69
N ALA A 247 7.43 -21.09 -8.32
CA ALA A 247 8.70 -21.55 -8.85
C ALA A 247 8.74 -21.64 -10.39
N ALA A 248 7.62 -22.01 -11.00
CA ALA A 248 7.51 -22.10 -12.47
C ALA A 248 7.88 -20.81 -13.20
N TYR A 249 7.71 -19.64 -12.55
CA TYR A 249 8.07 -18.33 -13.11
C TYR A 249 9.49 -17.89 -12.74
N LEU A 250 10.14 -18.57 -11.77
CA LEU A 250 11.39 -18.14 -11.16
C LEU A 250 12.58 -18.99 -11.57
N VAL A 251 12.38 -20.24 -11.90
CA VAL A 251 13.46 -21.19 -12.21
C VAL A 251 13.29 -21.86 -13.54
N ASN A 252 14.42 -22.21 -14.16
CA ASN A 252 14.48 -23.21 -15.20
C ASN A 252 14.72 -24.58 -14.53
N PRO A 253 13.99 -25.63 -14.91
CA PRO A 253 14.18 -26.94 -14.32
C PRO A 253 15.60 -27.45 -14.60
N ALA A 254 16.13 -28.25 -13.68
CA ALA A 254 17.40 -28.92 -13.88
C ALA A 254 17.37 -29.73 -15.18
N THR A 255 18.37 -29.56 -16.00
CA THR A 255 18.53 -30.42 -17.19
C THR A 255 18.72 -31.86 -16.69
N PRO A 256 17.89 -32.82 -17.13
CA PRO A 256 18.11 -34.19 -16.73
C PRO A 256 19.55 -34.61 -17.09
N VAL A 257 20.29 -35.05 -16.12
CA VAL A 257 21.58 -35.70 -16.42
C VAL A 257 21.23 -36.95 -17.16
N VAL A 258 21.45 -36.93 -18.47
CA VAL A 258 21.31 -38.14 -19.29
C VAL A 258 22.38 -39.08 -18.82
N ALA A 259 22.00 -40.21 -18.25
CA ALA A 259 22.96 -41.23 -17.90
C ALA A 259 23.78 -41.57 -19.17
N PRO A 260 25.11 -41.63 -19.04
CA PRO A 260 25.93 -41.96 -20.21
C PRO A 260 25.52 -43.29 -20.74
N THR A 261 25.25 -43.32 -22.09
CA THR A 261 24.97 -44.58 -22.76
C THR A 261 26.27 -45.39 -22.75
N VAL A 262 26.27 -46.47 -21.98
CA VAL A 262 27.39 -47.39 -21.95
C VAL A 262 27.23 -48.30 -23.18
N GLU A 263 27.98 -48.06 -24.22
CA GLU A 263 28.16 -49.02 -25.28
C GLU A 263 29.31 -49.97 -24.93
N ILE A 264 29.02 -51.25 -24.88
CA ILE A 264 30.01 -52.30 -24.69
C ILE A 264 30.26 -52.93 -26.06
N PRO A 265 31.16 -52.35 -26.84
CA PRO A 265 31.39 -52.86 -28.20
C PRO A 265 32.06 -54.21 -28.26
N TYR A 266 32.75 -54.59 -27.16
CA TYR A 266 33.37 -55.90 -27.04
C TYR A 266 33.21 -56.48 -25.64
N SER A 267 32.73 -57.71 -25.56
CA SER A 267 32.93 -58.52 -24.35
C SER A 267 33.96 -59.59 -24.66
N ASN A 268 35.10 -59.56 -24.03
CA ASN A 268 36.02 -60.68 -24.07
C ASN A 268 35.55 -61.71 -23.04
N LYS A 269 34.83 -62.70 -23.55
CA LYS A 269 34.30 -63.78 -22.71
C LYS A 269 35.38 -64.60 -22.01
N ALA A 270 36.63 -64.58 -22.50
CA ALA A 270 37.74 -65.31 -21.88
C ALA A 270 38.29 -64.60 -20.65
N THR A 271 38.35 -63.26 -20.62
CA THR A 271 38.93 -62.47 -19.54
C THR A 271 37.91 -61.79 -18.67
N LYS A 272 36.63 -61.75 -19.05
CA LYS A 272 35.54 -60.98 -18.43
C LYS A 272 35.84 -59.48 -18.28
N GLU A 273 36.66 -58.94 -19.18
CA GLU A 273 36.96 -57.51 -19.19
C GLU A 273 35.86 -56.75 -19.96
N VAL A 274 35.39 -55.67 -19.36
CA VAL A 274 34.39 -54.76 -19.93
C VAL A 274 35.07 -53.41 -20.13
N TYR A 275 35.11 -52.94 -21.36
CA TYR A 275 35.63 -51.62 -21.67
C TYR A 275 34.44 -50.63 -21.79
N VAL A 276 34.47 -49.63 -20.94
CA VAL A 276 33.47 -48.57 -20.92
C VAL A 276 34.09 -47.31 -21.51
N TYR A 277 33.54 -46.86 -22.64
CA TYR A 277 33.89 -45.56 -23.21
C TYR A 277 32.91 -44.52 -22.72
N GLY A 278 33.40 -43.52 -22.00
CA GLY A 278 32.61 -42.37 -21.69
C GLY A 278 32.44 -41.51 -22.94
N GLY A 279 31.23 -41.26 -23.37
CA GLY A 279 30.96 -40.26 -24.40
C GLY A 279 31.26 -38.87 -23.90
N GLU A 280 31.82 -37.98 -24.73
CA GLU A 280 31.98 -36.54 -24.46
C GLU A 280 30.61 -35.83 -24.35
#